data_2bf00053c5b0eebbaa2496824b6817f3
#
_entry.id   2bf00053c5b0eebbaa2496824b6817f3
#
_cell.length_a   1.000
_cell.length_b   1.000
_cell.length_c   1.000
_cell.angle_alpha   90.00
_cell.angle_beta   90.00
_cell.angle_gamma   90.00
#
_symmetry.space_group_name_H-M   'P 1'
#
loop_
_entity.id
_entity.type
_entity.pdbx_description
1 polymer ?
#
loop_
_entity_poly.entity_id
_entity_poly.type
_entity_poly.pdbx_seq_one_letter_code
_entity_poly.pdbx_strand_id
1 'polypeptide(L)'
;MCGIVGYVGTQQAAPLLLEGLRRLEYRGYDSAGMAVCGPDGLRVQKAKGRLQALADLTDEGKAMPGVIGIGHTRWATHGEPNDTNAHPQVSESGRFAVVHNGIIENYAELKKKLLEKGYTFRSETDTEVVAQLLDWYYRDSRDVFEAVTSMLSAVEGTYALGILCADTPDRLIAARKDAPLLLGYGEGENFIASDVTALLRHTRNVVYMDDGELAVVSAVGIRIYDERRRPVEKERHYIDWDVDAAEKGGYAHFMLKEIFEQPTAISKAITGRIQEGRVVLSDLTMTDREIRDIGRICIVACGSSYHVGMVGKYNLERMLRRSVEVCLASEFRYSDPIIGPGDLVIVISQSGETLDSMAALREAKKRGARILSIVNVVGSSIARESDDVLYTWAGPEIAVATTKAYSTQMVVLNLLGLYFGDIMGTIDLETYTAMVQGIQALPHQMEEILSDTGYIQAAARELAGHDQVFFIGRNLDYALSLEGSLKLKEISYIHSEAYASGELKHGTISLIEEGTPVIAAATYMPLFDKAMSNVVEVQARGANVLALTTAAGTERMHSRVKNVLTVPETEAMLLPQLGVVPLQLLAYYIALERGCDIDKPRNLAKSVTVE
;
A
#
# COMPACT_ATOMS: atom_id res chain seq x y z
N MET A 1 -1.27 -9.25 -4.30
CA MET A 1 -2.64 -8.79 -4.65
C MET A 1 -2.84 -8.82 -6.16
N CYS A 2 -4.05 -9.05 -6.63
CA CYS A 2 -4.36 -9.16 -8.05
C CYS A 2 -4.83 -7.84 -8.65
N GLY A 3 -4.69 -7.66 -9.97
CA GLY A 3 -5.22 -6.52 -10.71
C GLY A 3 -6.39 -6.93 -11.60
N ILE A 4 -7.50 -6.19 -11.52
CA ILE A 4 -8.66 -6.35 -12.40
C ILE A 4 -8.79 -5.13 -13.30
N VAL A 5 -9.04 -5.35 -14.59
CA VAL A 5 -9.47 -4.35 -15.56
C VAL A 5 -10.59 -4.94 -16.39
N GLY A 6 -11.66 -4.19 -16.61
CA GLY A 6 -12.71 -4.54 -17.56
C GLY A 6 -13.08 -3.33 -18.41
N TYR A 7 -13.49 -3.59 -19.62
CA TYR A 7 -13.83 -2.59 -20.64
C TYR A 7 -15.08 -2.99 -21.41
N VAL A 8 -15.90 -2.01 -21.68
CA VAL A 8 -16.99 -2.10 -22.64
C VAL A 8 -17.12 -0.78 -23.40
N GLY A 9 -17.07 -0.82 -24.72
CA GLY A 9 -17.11 0.41 -25.54
C GLY A 9 -17.15 0.14 -27.02
N THR A 10 -16.44 0.99 -27.77
CA THR A 10 -16.39 0.93 -29.25
C THR A 10 -15.01 0.54 -29.78
N GLN A 11 -13.97 0.56 -28.91
CA GLN A 11 -12.62 0.22 -29.29
C GLN A 11 -12.34 -1.27 -29.06
N GLN A 12 -11.22 -1.79 -29.60
CA GLN A 12 -10.77 -3.15 -29.31
C GLN A 12 -10.41 -3.30 -27.84
N ALA A 13 -11.07 -4.21 -27.13
CA ALA A 13 -10.93 -4.36 -25.69
C ALA A 13 -9.54 -4.87 -25.27
N ALA A 14 -8.99 -5.86 -25.98
CA ALA A 14 -7.76 -6.54 -25.55
C ALA A 14 -6.54 -5.61 -25.42
N PRO A 15 -6.23 -4.68 -26.34
CA PRO A 15 -5.13 -3.72 -26.14
C PRO A 15 -5.35 -2.81 -24.93
N LEU A 16 -6.59 -2.36 -24.68
CA LEU A 16 -6.93 -1.51 -23.54
C LEU A 16 -6.78 -2.27 -22.21
N LEU A 17 -7.21 -3.53 -22.19
CA LEU A 17 -7.01 -4.40 -21.03
C LEU A 17 -5.52 -4.59 -20.73
N LEU A 18 -4.69 -4.87 -21.75
CA LEU A 18 -3.24 -4.99 -21.57
C LEU A 18 -2.61 -3.71 -21.05
N GLU A 19 -3.02 -2.55 -21.56
CA GLU A 19 -2.53 -1.25 -21.09
C GLU A 19 -2.87 -1.03 -19.62
N GLY A 20 -4.13 -1.24 -19.23
CA GLY A 20 -4.57 -1.13 -17.83
C GLY A 20 -3.87 -2.13 -16.92
N LEU A 21 -3.71 -3.39 -17.36
CA LEU A 21 -3.03 -4.43 -16.59
C LEU A 21 -1.53 -4.15 -16.42
N ARG A 22 -0.84 -3.54 -17.39
CA ARG A 22 0.56 -3.09 -17.23
C ARG A 22 0.72 -2.13 -16.05
N ARG A 23 -0.27 -1.29 -15.83
CA ARG A 23 -0.31 -0.34 -14.71
C ARG A 23 -0.67 -0.99 -13.38
N LEU A 24 -1.23 -2.21 -13.41
CA LEU A 24 -1.56 -3.01 -12.21
C LEU A 24 -0.58 -4.15 -11.94
N GLU A 25 0.43 -4.37 -12.80
CA GLU A 25 1.34 -5.50 -12.66
C GLU A 25 2.12 -5.47 -11.33
N TYR A 26 2.31 -4.30 -10.72
CA TYR A 26 2.90 -4.17 -9.37
C TYR A 26 2.05 -4.82 -8.26
N ARG A 27 0.77 -5.10 -8.55
CA ARG A 27 -0.15 -5.79 -7.63
C ARG A 27 -0.07 -7.31 -7.74
N GLY A 28 0.28 -7.86 -8.90
CA GLY A 28 0.40 -9.31 -9.12
C GLY A 28 1.09 -9.59 -10.45
N TYR A 29 1.98 -10.55 -10.48
CA TYR A 29 2.84 -10.85 -11.64
C TYR A 29 3.13 -12.35 -11.79
N ASP A 30 2.41 -13.23 -11.08
CA ASP A 30 2.62 -14.69 -11.12
C ASP A 30 1.99 -15.33 -12.36
N SER A 31 0.88 -14.77 -12.80
CA SER A 31 0.20 -15.12 -14.04
C SER A 31 -0.74 -14.00 -14.46
N ALA A 32 -1.10 -13.97 -15.75
CA ALA A 32 -2.05 -13.01 -16.31
C ALA A 32 -3.00 -13.71 -17.27
N GLY A 33 -4.14 -13.08 -17.53
CA GLY A 33 -5.05 -13.54 -18.56
C GLY A 33 -6.16 -12.55 -18.82
N MET A 34 -6.86 -12.76 -19.94
CA MET A 34 -7.99 -11.96 -20.37
C MET A 34 -9.06 -12.81 -21.04
N ALA A 35 -10.30 -12.32 -20.97
CA ALA A 35 -11.42 -12.81 -21.73
C ALA A 35 -12.03 -11.66 -22.53
N VAL A 36 -12.35 -11.90 -23.79
CA VAL A 36 -12.95 -10.92 -24.71
C VAL A 36 -14.13 -11.57 -25.43
N CYS A 37 -15.29 -10.89 -25.47
CA CYS A 37 -16.40 -11.27 -26.31
C CYS A 37 -16.24 -10.63 -27.70
N GLY A 38 -16.02 -11.47 -28.70
CA GLY A 38 -15.89 -11.10 -30.09
C GLY A 38 -17.00 -11.70 -30.95
N PRO A 39 -16.90 -11.54 -32.29
CA PRO A 39 -17.87 -12.08 -33.24
C PRO A 39 -18.07 -13.60 -33.13
N ASP A 40 -17.03 -14.31 -32.74
CA ASP A 40 -17.03 -15.78 -32.61
C ASP A 40 -17.32 -16.24 -31.16
N GLY A 41 -17.83 -15.35 -30.30
CA GLY A 41 -18.14 -15.62 -28.89
C GLY A 41 -17.04 -15.25 -27.95
N LEU A 42 -17.02 -15.91 -26.77
CA LEU A 42 -16.07 -15.66 -25.68
C LEU A 42 -14.73 -16.35 -25.98
N ARG A 43 -13.66 -15.56 -26.07
CA ARG A 43 -12.27 -16.03 -26.19
C ARG A 43 -11.52 -15.74 -24.91
N VAL A 44 -10.69 -16.69 -24.46
CA VAL A 44 -9.88 -16.59 -23.24
C VAL A 44 -8.44 -16.96 -23.55
N GLN A 45 -7.51 -16.11 -23.13
CA GLN A 45 -6.08 -16.38 -23.15
C GLN A 45 -5.48 -16.15 -21.78
N LYS A 46 -4.59 -17.05 -21.37
CA LYS A 46 -3.94 -17.06 -20.06
C LYS A 46 -2.47 -17.41 -20.21
N ALA A 47 -1.61 -16.85 -19.38
CA ALA A 47 -0.17 -17.11 -19.38
C ALA A 47 0.37 -17.08 -17.95
N LYS A 48 1.22 -18.06 -17.62
CA LYS A 48 2.06 -18.04 -16.43
C LYS A 48 3.13 -16.96 -16.57
N GLY A 49 3.47 -16.30 -15.48
CA GLY A 49 4.52 -15.29 -15.42
C GLY A 49 4.01 -13.88 -15.65
N ARG A 50 4.91 -12.98 -16.01
CA ARG A 50 4.61 -11.55 -16.19
C ARG A 50 3.66 -11.29 -17.35
N LEU A 51 3.02 -10.14 -17.30
CA LEU A 51 2.03 -9.71 -18.32
C LEU A 51 2.58 -9.74 -19.75
N GLN A 52 3.90 -9.58 -19.93
CA GLN A 52 4.52 -9.63 -21.24
C GLN A 52 4.28 -10.98 -21.92
N ALA A 53 4.26 -12.10 -21.20
CA ALA A 53 3.97 -13.41 -21.77
C ALA A 53 2.55 -13.47 -22.38
N LEU A 54 1.56 -12.83 -21.72
CA LEU A 54 0.19 -12.70 -22.26
C LEU A 54 0.14 -11.76 -23.47
N ALA A 55 0.88 -10.65 -23.43
CA ALA A 55 0.96 -9.70 -24.53
C ALA A 55 1.56 -10.35 -25.80
N ASP A 56 2.65 -11.09 -25.66
CA ASP A 56 3.28 -11.83 -26.75
C ASP A 56 2.35 -12.91 -27.31
N LEU A 57 1.66 -13.67 -26.46
CA LEU A 57 0.71 -14.72 -26.84
C LEU A 57 -0.49 -14.18 -27.61
N THR A 58 -0.86 -12.92 -27.37
CA THR A 58 -2.04 -12.28 -27.99
C THR A 58 -1.69 -11.27 -29.09
N ASP A 59 -0.42 -11.19 -29.53
CA ASP A 59 0.09 -10.17 -30.46
C ASP A 59 -0.35 -8.76 -30.02
N GLU A 60 0.03 -8.38 -28.79
CA GLU A 60 -0.37 -7.13 -28.15
C GLU A 60 -1.90 -6.91 -28.17
N GLY A 61 -2.67 -7.99 -28.00
CA GLY A 61 -4.12 -8.00 -28.01
C GLY A 61 -4.80 -8.10 -29.38
N LYS A 62 -4.06 -8.00 -30.48
CA LYS A 62 -4.64 -8.03 -31.84
C LYS A 62 -5.28 -9.37 -32.21
N ALA A 63 -4.77 -10.46 -31.61
CA ALA A 63 -5.34 -11.80 -31.81
C ALA A 63 -6.67 -12.05 -31.07
N MET A 64 -7.15 -11.07 -30.29
CA MET A 64 -8.33 -11.13 -29.44
C MET A 64 -9.37 -10.06 -29.86
N PRO A 65 -10.01 -10.15 -31.05
CA PRO A 65 -10.94 -9.14 -31.50
C PRO A 65 -12.22 -9.13 -30.65
N GLY A 66 -12.70 -7.93 -30.30
CA GLY A 66 -13.93 -7.67 -29.56
C GLY A 66 -13.88 -6.34 -28.83
N VAL A 67 -15.04 -5.82 -28.48
CA VAL A 67 -15.23 -4.48 -27.90
C VAL A 67 -15.63 -4.53 -26.41
N ILE A 68 -15.67 -5.71 -25.85
CA ILE A 68 -15.92 -5.93 -24.42
C ILE A 68 -15.00 -7.02 -23.91
N GLY A 69 -14.41 -6.81 -22.72
CA GLY A 69 -13.50 -7.78 -22.13
C GLY A 69 -13.21 -7.51 -20.67
N ILE A 70 -12.63 -8.52 -20.02
CA ILE A 70 -12.08 -8.48 -18.66
C ILE A 70 -10.66 -9.04 -18.67
N GLY A 71 -9.79 -8.48 -17.87
CA GLY A 71 -8.41 -8.91 -17.73
C GLY A 71 -7.97 -8.92 -16.27
N HIS A 72 -6.94 -9.73 -16.00
CA HIS A 72 -6.47 -9.99 -14.67
C HIS A 72 -4.95 -10.21 -14.61
N THR A 73 -4.30 -9.66 -13.59
CA THR A 73 -2.96 -10.06 -13.16
C THR A 73 -3.05 -10.70 -11.79
N ARG A 74 -2.52 -11.91 -11.65
CA ARG A 74 -2.71 -12.75 -10.48
C ARG A 74 -1.49 -12.72 -9.55
N TRP A 75 -1.78 -12.60 -8.26
CA TRP A 75 -0.94 -13.02 -7.16
C TRP A 75 -1.56 -14.30 -6.57
N ALA A 76 -0.83 -15.42 -6.62
CA ALA A 76 -1.38 -16.71 -6.26
C ALA A 76 -1.65 -16.83 -4.75
N THR A 77 -2.89 -17.13 -4.38
CA THR A 77 -3.33 -17.47 -3.01
C THR A 77 -3.75 -18.94 -2.94
N HIS A 78 -4.59 -19.39 -3.89
CA HIS A 78 -5.08 -20.77 -3.99
C HIS A 78 -4.64 -21.38 -5.33
N GLY A 79 -3.94 -22.51 -5.29
CA GLY A 79 -3.34 -23.16 -6.46
C GLY A 79 -2.07 -22.47 -6.96
N GLU A 80 -1.08 -23.25 -7.39
CA GLU A 80 0.19 -22.76 -7.87
C GLU A 80 0.08 -21.88 -9.14
N PRO A 81 1.05 -20.99 -9.41
CA PRO A 81 1.07 -20.20 -10.64
C PRO A 81 1.26 -21.09 -11.87
N ASN A 82 0.20 -21.22 -12.68
CA ASN A 82 0.20 -21.89 -13.99
C ASN A 82 -0.92 -21.34 -14.86
N ASP A 83 -0.97 -21.73 -16.12
CA ASP A 83 -1.98 -21.22 -17.08
C ASP A 83 -3.41 -21.64 -16.69
N THR A 84 -3.59 -22.80 -16.07
CA THR A 84 -4.91 -23.31 -15.66
C THR A 84 -5.48 -22.49 -14.51
N ASN A 85 -4.64 -22.19 -13.52
CA ASN A 85 -5.01 -21.43 -12.33
C ASN A 85 -5.01 -19.91 -12.55
N ALA A 86 -4.49 -19.41 -13.68
CA ALA A 86 -4.62 -17.99 -14.05
C ALA A 86 -6.09 -17.62 -14.29
N HIS A 87 -6.44 -16.36 -13.99
CA HIS A 87 -7.77 -15.83 -14.32
C HIS A 87 -7.76 -15.24 -15.74
N PRO A 88 -8.93 -15.18 -16.41
CA PRO A 88 -10.29 -15.55 -15.96
C PRO A 88 -10.50 -17.05 -15.80
N GLN A 89 -11.36 -17.44 -14.81
CA GLN A 89 -11.92 -18.78 -14.77
C GLN A 89 -13.19 -18.84 -15.61
N VAL A 90 -13.43 -20.00 -16.24
CA VAL A 90 -14.49 -20.18 -17.21
C VAL A 90 -15.44 -21.29 -16.74
N SER A 91 -16.76 -21.08 -16.92
CA SER A 91 -17.74 -22.11 -16.65
C SER A 91 -17.61 -23.31 -17.58
N GLU A 92 -18.11 -24.47 -17.17
CA GLU A 92 -18.05 -25.71 -17.94
C GLU A 92 -18.68 -25.56 -19.33
N SER A 93 -19.79 -24.79 -19.44
CA SER A 93 -20.46 -24.49 -20.70
C SER A 93 -19.67 -23.52 -21.61
N GLY A 94 -18.60 -22.87 -21.10
CA GLY A 94 -17.87 -21.82 -21.78
C GLY A 94 -18.62 -20.48 -21.86
N ARG A 95 -19.78 -20.36 -21.20
CA ARG A 95 -20.65 -19.18 -21.29
C ARG A 95 -20.21 -18.02 -20.41
N PHE A 96 -19.71 -18.31 -19.22
CA PHE A 96 -19.24 -17.30 -18.27
C PHE A 96 -17.73 -17.28 -18.16
N ALA A 97 -17.15 -16.08 -18.12
CA ALA A 97 -15.76 -15.86 -17.70
C ALA A 97 -15.74 -14.90 -16.50
N VAL A 98 -14.92 -15.22 -15.50
CA VAL A 98 -14.87 -14.50 -14.23
C VAL A 98 -13.43 -14.17 -13.86
N VAL A 99 -13.16 -12.92 -13.52
CA VAL A 99 -11.96 -12.47 -12.82
C VAL A 99 -12.32 -12.14 -11.37
N HIS A 100 -11.44 -12.44 -10.44
CA HIS A 100 -11.70 -12.35 -9.01
C HIS A 100 -10.46 -11.91 -8.24
N ASN A 101 -10.63 -10.92 -7.38
CA ASN A 101 -9.73 -10.59 -6.28
C ASN A 101 -10.44 -10.88 -4.97
N GLY A 102 -9.81 -11.60 -4.08
CA GLY A 102 -10.38 -12.00 -2.79
C GLY A 102 -10.25 -13.50 -2.54
N ILE A 103 -11.04 -14.01 -1.62
CA ILE A 103 -11.11 -15.43 -1.24
C ILE A 103 -12.57 -15.82 -1.04
N ILE A 104 -13.02 -16.88 -1.71
CA ILE A 104 -14.32 -17.51 -1.46
C ILE A 104 -14.13 -18.57 -0.37
N GLU A 105 -14.45 -18.24 0.86
CA GLU A 105 -14.16 -19.05 2.04
C GLU A 105 -14.90 -20.41 2.05
N ASN A 106 -16.14 -20.41 1.58
CA ASN A 106 -16.95 -21.63 1.51
C ASN A 106 -16.80 -22.40 0.19
N TYR A 107 -15.72 -22.14 -0.60
CA TYR A 107 -15.52 -22.74 -1.93
C TYR A 107 -15.51 -24.27 -1.90
N ALA A 108 -14.96 -24.88 -0.87
CA ALA A 108 -14.85 -26.35 -0.77
C ALA A 108 -16.23 -27.02 -0.67
N GLU A 109 -17.16 -26.44 0.11
CA GLU A 109 -18.53 -26.90 0.23
C GLU A 109 -19.30 -26.73 -1.08
N LEU A 110 -19.18 -25.54 -1.69
CA LEU A 110 -19.82 -25.23 -2.97
C LEU A 110 -19.30 -26.12 -4.09
N LYS A 111 -17.99 -26.37 -4.15
CA LYS A 111 -17.37 -27.29 -5.10
C LYS A 111 -17.94 -28.71 -4.97
N LYS A 112 -18.07 -29.21 -3.75
CA LYS A 112 -18.68 -30.52 -3.49
C LYS A 112 -20.12 -30.61 -4.02
N LYS A 113 -20.95 -29.59 -3.74
CA LYS A 113 -22.33 -29.51 -4.23
C LYS A 113 -22.41 -29.49 -5.75
N LEU A 114 -21.50 -28.78 -6.41
CA LEU A 114 -21.47 -28.70 -7.89
C LEU A 114 -20.97 -30.00 -8.52
N LEU A 115 -20.00 -30.70 -7.92
CA LEU A 115 -19.57 -32.03 -8.35
C LEU A 115 -20.72 -33.05 -8.27
N GLU A 116 -21.54 -33.03 -7.20
CA GLU A 116 -22.74 -33.86 -7.07
C GLU A 116 -23.81 -33.56 -8.14
N LYS A 117 -23.78 -32.33 -8.74
CA LYS A 117 -24.64 -31.94 -9.85
C LYS A 117 -24.05 -32.23 -11.23
N GLY A 118 -22.87 -32.85 -11.27
CA GLY A 118 -22.20 -33.27 -12.50
C GLY A 118 -21.26 -32.24 -13.11
N TYR A 119 -20.98 -31.10 -12.44
CA TYR A 119 -19.98 -30.13 -12.90
C TYR A 119 -18.56 -30.67 -12.75
N THR A 120 -17.68 -30.31 -13.66
CA THR A 120 -16.27 -30.63 -13.60
C THR A 120 -15.43 -29.38 -13.25
N PHE A 121 -14.28 -29.57 -12.62
CA PHE A 121 -13.37 -28.50 -12.24
C PHE A 121 -12.00 -28.75 -12.87
N ARG A 122 -11.40 -27.71 -13.42
CA ARG A 122 -10.11 -27.76 -14.12
C ARG A 122 -9.00 -27.13 -13.30
N SER A 123 -9.34 -26.12 -12.49
CA SER A 123 -8.37 -25.39 -11.67
C SER A 123 -8.44 -25.77 -10.19
N GLU A 124 -7.41 -25.36 -9.49
CA GLU A 124 -7.33 -25.46 -8.03
C GLU A 124 -7.81 -24.17 -7.34
N THR A 125 -8.29 -23.19 -8.12
CA THR A 125 -8.72 -21.91 -7.57
C THR A 125 -10.11 -21.98 -6.96
N ASP A 126 -10.33 -21.20 -5.92
CA ASP A 126 -11.65 -20.95 -5.32
C ASP A 126 -12.59 -20.25 -6.32
N THR A 127 -12.05 -19.43 -7.23
CA THR A 127 -12.79 -18.64 -8.21
C THR A 127 -13.55 -19.49 -9.23
N GLU A 128 -13.08 -20.68 -9.58
CA GLU A 128 -13.79 -21.52 -10.54
C GLU A 128 -15.20 -21.92 -10.04
N VAL A 129 -15.39 -22.01 -8.72
CA VAL A 129 -16.71 -22.23 -8.12
C VAL A 129 -17.70 -21.13 -8.50
N VAL A 130 -17.25 -19.88 -8.56
CA VAL A 130 -18.09 -18.74 -8.97
C VAL A 130 -18.57 -18.90 -10.42
N ALA A 131 -17.66 -19.26 -11.33
CA ALA A 131 -18.00 -19.46 -12.73
C ALA A 131 -19.01 -20.63 -12.92
N GLN A 132 -18.83 -21.72 -12.18
CA GLN A 132 -19.73 -22.87 -12.24
C GLN A 132 -21.11 -22.57 -11.60
N LEU A 133 -21.15 -21.82 -10.48
CA LEU A 133 -22.42 -21.38 -9.88
C LEU A 133 -23.23 -20.49 -10.81
N LEU A 134 -22.56 -19.55 -11.50
CA LEU A 134 -23.22 -18.69 -12.50
C LEU A 134 -23.88 -19.52 -13.60
N ASP A 135 -23.18 -20.51 -14.14
CA ASP A 135 -23.72 -21.40 -15.15
C ASP A 135 -24.91 -22.22 -14.62
N TRP A 136 -24.80 -22.70 -13.38
CA TRP A 136 -25.87 -23.46 -12.75
C TRP A 136 -27.14 -22.62 -12.58
N TYR A 137 -27.05 -21.44 -11.97
CA TYR A 137 -28.21 -20.58 -11.76
C TYR A 137 -28.77 -20.03 -13.07
N TYR A 138 -27.92 -19.78 -14.08
CA TYR A 138 -28.36 -19.28 -15.39
C TYR A 138 -29.15 -20.34 -16.22
N ARG A 139 -28.95 -21.63 -15.98
CA ARG A 139 -29.69 -22.68 -16.71
C ARG A 139 -31.20 -22.50 -16.59
N ASP A 140 -31.65 -22.15 -15.41
CA ASP A 140 -33.07 -22.09 -15.07
C ASP A 140 -33.65 -20.69 -15.37
N SER A 141 -32.93 -19.63 -14.94
CA SER A 141 -33.44 -18.25 -15.05
C SER A 141 -33.32 -17.66 -16.45
N ARG A 142 -32.27 -18.02 -17.19
CA ARG A 142 -31.85 -17.37 -18.44
C ARG A 142 -31.66 -15.84 -18.30
N ASP A 143 -31.51 -15.38 -17.08
CA ASP A 143 -31.23 -13.99 -16.74
C ASP A 143 -29.88 -13.88 -16.01
N VAL A 144 -28.93 -13.12 -16.58
CA VAL A 144 -27.57 -12.96 -16.04
C VAL A 144 -27.59 -12.22 -14.70
N PHE A 145 -28.48 -11.23 -14.54
CA PHE A 145 -28.59 -10.47 -13.31
C PHE A 145 -29.11 -11.34 -12.17
N GLU A 146 -30.11 -12.17 -12.43
CA GLU A 146 -30.66 -13.12 -11.47
C GLU A 146 -29.64 -14.20 -11.10
N ALA A 147 -28.92 -14.74 -12.10
CA ALA A 147 -27.86 -15.73 -11.88
C ALA A 147 -26.74 -15.17 -10.98
N VAL A 148 -26.29 -13.93 -11.24
CA VAL A 148 -25.27 -13.26 -10.41
C VAL A 148 -25.81 -13.00 -9.01
N THR A 149 -27.03 -12.54 -8.87
CA THR A 149 -27.65 -12.30 -7.55
C THR A 149 -27.73 -13.58 -6.72
N SER A 150 -28.12 -14.70 -7.33
CA SER A 150 -28.20 -16.01 -6.68
C SER A 150 -26.82 -16.53 -6.29
N MET A 151 -25.82 -16.36 -7.17
CA MET A 151 -24.43 -16.71 -6.90
C MET A 151 -23.89 -15.91 -5.72
N LEU A 152 -24.08 -14.58 -5.71
CA LEU A 152 -23.62 -13.70 -4.60
C LEU A 152 -24.27 -14.04 -3.25
N SER A 153 -25.48 -14.57 -3.27
CA SER A 153 -26.17 -15.04 -2.04
C SER A 153 -25.64 -16.38 -1.54
N ALA A 154 -24.93 -17.15 -2.38
CA ALA A 154 -24.41 -18.47 -2.03
C ALA A 154 -22.93 -18.43 -1.59
N VAL A 155 -22.16 -17.41 -2.00
CA VAL A 155 -20.74 -17.31 -1.68
C VAL A 155 -20.51 -16.55 -0.37
N GLU A 156 -19.53 -17.03 0.41
CA GLU A 156 -19.05 -16.38 1.62
C GLU A 156 -17.59 -15.98 1.43
N GLY A 157 -17.17 -14.87 2.08
CA GLY A 157 -15.82 -14.35 1.99
C GLY A 157 -15.74 -12.98 1.30
N THR A 158 -14.55 -12.65 0.79
CA THR A 158 -14.21 -11.36 0.18
C THR A 158 -14.13 -11.48 -1.33
N TYR A 159 -14.67 -10.49 -2.06
CA TYR A 159 -14.58 -10.52 -3.52
C TYR A 159 -14.67 -9.13 -4.19
N ALA A 160 -13.87 -8.97 -5.23
CA ALA A 160 -14.11 -8.04 -6.33
C ALA A 160 -14.20 -8.88 -7.62
N LEU A 161 -15.34 -8.86 -8.27
CA LEU A 161 -15.65 -9.70 -9.44
C LEU A 161 -15.85 -8.87 -10.69
N GLY A 162 -15.24 -9.31 -11.79
CA GLY A 162 -15.61 -8.90 -13.16
C GLY A 162 -16.14 -10.13 -13.90
N ILE A 163 -17.36 -10.04 -14.44
CA ILE A 163 -18.08 -11.18 -15.02
C ILE A 163 -18.49 -10.83 -16.44
N LEU A 164 -18.17 -11.71 -17.39
CA LEU A 164 -18.70 -11.70 -18.76
C LEU A 164 -19.61 -12.89 -18.99
N CYS A 165 -20.68 -12.67 -19.76
CA CYS A 165 -21.53 -13.72 -20.29
C CYS A 165 -21.58 -13.64 -21.81
N ALA A 166 -21.31 -14.75 -22.50
CA ALA A 166 -21.35 -14.84 -23.97
C ALA A 166 -22.73 -14.50 -24.55
N ASP A 167 -23.81 -14.76 -23.82
CA ASP A 167 -25.19 -14.52 -24.26
C ASP A 167 -25.59 -13.01 -24.11
N THR A 168 -24.78 -12.19 -23.43
CA THR A 168 -25.01 -10.74 -23.25
C THR A 168 -23.73 -9.95 -23.57
N PRO A 169 -23.26 -9.93 -24.83
CA PRO A 169 -21.97 -9.36 -25.21
C PRO A 169 -21.92 -7.83 -25.22
N ASP A 170 -22.98 -7.17 -24.77
CA ASP A 170 -23.13 -5.71 -24.69
C ASP A 170 -22.89 -5.15 -23.29
N ARG A 171 -22.65 -6.02 -22.29
CA ARG A 171 -22.48 -5.61 -20.90
C ARG A 171 -21.58 -6.56 -20.13
N LEU A 172 -20.87 -6.02 -19.16
CA LEU A 172 -20.18 -6.76 -18.12
C LEU A 172 -20.81 -6.47 -16.74
N ILE A 173 -20.63 -7.38 -15.79
CA ILE A 173 -21.13 -7.21 -14.43
C ILE A 173 -19.95 -7.13 -13.49
N ALA A 174 -20.01 -6.17 -12.54
CA ALA A 174 -19.09 -6.02 -11.45
C ALA A 174 -19.81 -6.24 -10.12
N ALA A 175 -19.17 -6.91 -9.18
CA ALA A 175 -19.68 -7.06 -7.80
C ALA A 175 -18.54 -6.93 -6.80
N ARG A 176 -18.82 -6.37 -5.62
CA ARG A 176 -17.81 -6.11 -4.60
C ARG A 176 -18.28 -6.48 -3.21
N LYS A 177 -17.35 -7.05 -2.42
CA LYS A 177 -17.41 -7.17 -0.95
C LYS A 177 -15.99 -7.26 -0.39
N ASP A 178 -15.59 -6.30 0.45
CA ASP A 178 -14.31 -6.23 1.18
C ASP A 178 -13.03 -6.20 0.30
N ALA A 179 -13.14 -6.23 -1.05
CA ALA A 179 -12.04 -6.11 -1.99
C ALA A 179 -12.23 -4.88 -2.90
N PRO A 180 -11.18 -4.09 -3.22
CA PRO A 180 -11.34 -2.84 -3.96
C PRO A 180 -11.83 -3.07 -5.40
N LEU A 181 -12.87 -2.32 -5.79
CA LEU A 181 -13.38 -2.26 -7.16
C LEU A 181 -14.01 -0.89 -7.41
N LEU A 182 -13.73 -0.31 -8.56
CA LEU A 182 -14.26 0.98 -9.00
C LEU A 182 -14.76 0.92 -10.43
N LEU A 183 -15.62 1.86 -10.77
CA LEU A 183 -16.25 2.03 -12.06
C LEU A 183 -15.73 3.31 -12.71
N GLY A 184 -15.27 3.22 -13.95
CA GLY A 184 -14.79 4.37 -14.73
C GLY A 184 -15.81 4.78 -15.79
N TYR A 185 -16.11 6.08 -15.88
CA TYR A 185 -17.05 6.66 -16.83
C TYR A 185 -16.29 7.37 -17.96
N GLY A 186 -16.40 6.84 -19.18
CA GLY A 186 -15.88 7.44 -20.40
C GLY A 186 -16.99 7.94 -21.35
N GLU A 187 -16.60 8.44 -22.50
CA GLU A 187 -17.52 8.88 -23.56
C GLU A 187 -17.79 7.72 -24.54
N GLY A 188 -18.96 7.10 -24.46
CA GLY A 188 -19.31 5.93 -25.26
C GLY A 188 -18.56 4.65 -24.87
N GLU A 189 -17.94 4.66 -23.70
CA GLU A 189 -17.21 3.54 -23.14
C GLU A 189 -17.20 3.61 -21.62
N ASN A 190 -17.11 2.47 -20.95
CA ASN A 190 -17.03 2.40 -19.51
C ASN A 190 -16.09 1.27 -19.05
N PHE A 191 -15.63 1.37 -17.82
CA PHE A 191 -14.56 0.54 -17.27
C PHE A 191 -14.92 0.00 -15.89
N ILE A 192 -14.30 -1.12 -15.54
CA ILE A 192 -14.10 -1.53 -14.13
C ILE A 192 -12.61 -1.68 -13.86
N ALA A 193 -12.17 -1.37 -12.66
CA ALA A 193 -10.80 -1.61 -12.25
C ALA A 193 -10.68 -1.83 -10.73
N SER A 194 -9.68 -2.58 -10.32
CA SER A 194 -9.33 -2.71 -8.90
C SER A 194 -8.49 -1.55 -8.37
N ASP A 195 -7.99 -0.67 -9.26
CA ASP A 195 -7.22 0.52 -8.91
C ASP A 195 -7.38 1.58 -10.01
N VAL A 196 -7.47 2.83 -9.58
CA VAL A 196 -7.68 3.97 -10.49
C VAL A 196 -6.54 4.17 -11.48
N THR A 197 -5.32 3.80 -11.13
CA THR A 197 -4.13 3.94 -11.99
C THR A 197 -4.29 3.22 -13.34
N ALA A 198 -5.08 2.14 -13.39
CA ALA A 198 -5.40 1.43 -14.63
C ALA A 198 -6.20 2.28 -15.63
N LEU A 199 -6.95 3.27 -15.17
CA LEU A 199 -7.94 4.01 -15.95
C LEU A 199 -7.52 5.43 -16.33
N LEU A 200 -6.51 6.00 -15.70
CA LEU A 200 -6.20 7.44 -15.79
C LEU A 200 -5.96 7.98 -17.19
N ARG A 201 -5.56 7.14 -18.16
CA ARG A 201 -5.44 7.54 -19.58
C ARG A 201 -6.76 7.61 -20.33
N HIS A 202 -7.77 6.91 -19.83
CA HIS A 202 -9.07 6.80 -20.51
C HIS A 202 -10.13 7.64 -19.82
N THR A 203 -10.13 7.65 -18.49
CA THR A 203 -11.05 8.47 -17.71
C THR A 203 -10.48 8.82 -16.33
N ARG A 204 -10.88 9.99 -15.85
CA ARG A 204 -10.63 10.46 -14.47
C ARG A 204 -11.90 10.50 -13.62
N ASN A 205 -13.06 10.21 -14.24
CA ASN A 205 -14.36 10.19 -13.58
C ASN A 205 -14.64 8.77 -13.09
N VAL A 206 -14.61 8.57 -11.78
CA VAL A 206 -14.76 7.26 -11.17
C VAL A 206 -15.84 7.25 -10.09
N VAL A 207 -16.38 6.07 -9.84
CA VAL A 207 -17.24 5.76 -8.70
C VAL A 207 -16.64 4.56 -7.97
N TYR A 208 -16.42 4.69 -6.67
CA TYR A 208 -16.03 3.57 -5.83
C TYR A 208 -17.27 2.77 -5.43
N MET A 209 -17.24 1.47 -5.65
CA MET A 209 -18.29 0.57 -5.21
C MET A 209 -18.23 0.37 -3.69
N ASP A 210 -19.39 0.23 -3.05
CA ASP A 210 -19.49 -0.17 -1.65
C ASP A 210 -19.71 -1.69 -1.52
N ASP A 211 -19.55 -2.22 -0.31
CA ASP A 211 -19.71 -3.64 -0.07
C ASP A 211 -21.16 -4.09 -0.31
N GLY A 212 -21.31 -5.24 -0.97
CA GLY A 212 -22.60 -5.79 -1.37
C GLY A 212 -23.20 -5.19 -2.65
N GLU A 213 -22.56 -4.14 -3.23
CA GLU A 213 -23.03 -3.55 -4.47
C GLU A 213 -22.74 -4.44 -5.68
N LEU A 214 -23.64 -4.32 -6.66
CA LEU A 214 -23.55 -4.91 -8.00
C LEU A 214 -23.72 -3.82 -9.06
N ALA A 215 -22.88 -3.80 -10.08
CA ALA A 215 -22.98 -2.88 -11.20
C ALA A 215 -23.14 -3.62 -12.53
N VAL A 216 -24.06 -3.15 -13.38
CA VAL A 216 -24.20 -3.54 -14.78
C VAL A 216 -23.58 -2.43 -15.62
N VAL A 217 -22.49 -2.74 -16.32
CA VAL A 217 -21.67 -1.80 -17.07
C VAL A 217 -21.83 -2.06 -18.56
N SER A 218 -22.30 -1.06 -19.31
CA SER A 218 -22.46 -1.09 -20.77
C SER A 218 -21.77 0.13 -21.39
N ALA A 219 -21.59 0.14 -22.70
CA ALA A 219 -20.99 1.29 -23.41
C ALA A 219 -21.78 2.60 -23.21
N VAL A 220 -23.10 2.50 -23.00
CA VAL A 220 -24.00 3.67 -22.90
C VAL A 220 -24.18 4.14 -21.44
N GLY A 221 -23.75 3.37 -20.45
CA GLY A 221 -23.87 3.77 -19.06
C GLY A 221 -23.70 2.63 -18.06
N ILE A 222 -23.68 3.02 -16.79
CA ILE A 222 -23.51 2.13 -15.64
C ILE A 222 -24.74 2.24 -14.76
N ARG A 223 -25.27 1.09 -14.33
CA ARG A 223 -26.34 1.00 -13.32
C ARG A 223 -25.81 0.27 -12.12
N ILE A 224 -25.91 0.90 -10.95
CA ILE A 224 -25.43 0.35 -9.67
C ILE A 224 -26.64 -0.06 -8.84
N TYR A 225 -26.51 -1.17 -8.12
CA TYR A 225 -27.54 -1.73 -7.26
C TYR A 225 -26.94 -1.99 -5.88
N ASP A 226 -27.71 -1.65 -4.82
CA ASP A 226 -27.32 -1.93 -3.44
C ASP A 226 -27.40 -3.44 -3.10
N GLU A 227 -27.05 -3.81 -1.88
CA GLU A 227 -27.13 -5.18 -1.37
C GLU A 227 -28.53 -5.79 -1.52
N ARG A 228 -29.58 -4.97 -1.48
CA ARG A 228 -30.98 -5.37 -1.67
C ARG A 228 -31.43 -5.35 -3.14
N ARG A 229 -30.46 -5.16 -4.05
CA ARG A 229 -30.71 -5.07 -5.53
C ARG A 229 -31.62 -3.90 -5.93
N ARG A 230 -31.67 -2.83 -5.15
CA ARG A 230 -32.32 -1.59 -5.53
C ARG A 230 -31.33 -0.69 -6.26
N PRO A 231 -31.76 0.00 -7.33
CA PRO A 231 -30.87 0.94 -8.04
C PRO A 231 -30.45 2.09 -7.10
N VAL A 232 -29.17 2.45 -7.15
CA VAL A 232 -28.60 3.56 -6.38
C VAL A 232 -27.83 4.50 -7.29
N GLU A 233 -27.89 5.78 -6.97
CA GLU A 233 -27.05 6.80 -7.60
C GLU A 233 -25.88 7.12 -6.66
N LYS A 234 -24.69 7.27 -7.23
CA LYS A 234 -23.48 7.58 -6.49
C LYS A 234 -22.79 8.81 -7.06
N GLU A 235 -22.14 9.55 -6.21
CA GLU A 235 -21.33 10.69 -6.58
C GLU A 235 -20.11 10.23 -7.39
N ARG A 236 -19.81 10.96 -8.46
CA ARG A 236 -18.60 10.73 -9.27
C ARG A 236 -17.45 11.54 -8.69
N HIS A 237 -16.33 10.88 -8.48
CA HIS A 237 -15.08 11.50 -8.04
C HIS A 237 -14.20 11.78 -9.26
N TYR A 238 -13.68 13.00 -9.35
CA TYR A 238 -12.67 13.36 -10.34
C TYR A 238 -11.28 13.14 -9.76
N ILE A 239 -10.45 12.36 -10.45
CA ILE A 239 -9.09 12.04 -10.02
C ILE A 239 -8.12 13.03 -10.68
N ASP A 240 -7.54 13.91 -9.89
CA ASP A 240 -6.59 14.94 -10.35
C ASP A 240 -5.13 14.47 -10.32
N TRP A 241 -4.88 13.19 -10.46
CA TRP A 241 -3.52 12.69 -10.56
C TRP A 241 -2.97 12.91 -11.96
N ASP A 242 -1.70 13.36 -12.02
CA ASP A 242 -0.97 13.44 -13.28
C ASP A 242 -0.71 12.03 -13.82
N VAL A 243 -1.08 11.79 -15.08
CA VAL A 243 -0.82 10.52 -15.77
C VAL A 243 0.68 10.25 -15.86
N ASP A 244 1.48 11.30 -16.09
CA ASP A 244 2.94 11.21 -16.19
C ASP A 244 3.59 10.90 -14.83
N ALA A 245 2.92 11.23 -13.72
CA ALA A 245 3.36 10.86 -12.38
C ALA A 245 3.40 9.33 -12.16
N ALA A 246 2.59 8.56 -12.89
CA ALA A 246 2.60 7.11 -12.88
C ALA A 246 3.63 6.49 -13.87
N GLU A 247 4.51 7.29 -14.47
CA GLU A 247 5.60 6.87 -15.35
C GLU A 247 6.96 7.07 -14.67
N LYS A 248 8.00 6.38 -15.14
CA LYS A 248 9.34 6.44 -14.52
C LYS A 248 10.04 7.79 -14.68
N GLY A 249 9.60 8.66 -15.60
CA GLY A 249 10.12 10.02 -15.75
C GLY A 249 11.65 10.11 -15.98
N GLY A 250 12.24 9.12 -16.67
CA GLY A 250 13.69 9.06 -16.93
C GLY A 250 14.52 8.31 -15.86
N TYR A 251 13.93 7.93 -14.75
CA TYR A 251 14.58 7.09 -13.73
C TYR A 251 14.64 5.62 -14.15
N ALA A 252 15.67 4.91 -13.71
CA ALA A 252 15.80 3.49 -13.98
C ALA A 252 14.68 2.66 -13.33
N HIS A 253 14.27 3.02 -12.10
CA HIS A 253 13.27 2.35 -11.30
C HIS A 253 12.27 3.34 -10.70
N PHE A 254 11.02 2.88 -10.45
CA PHE A 254 10.02 3.67 -9.74
C PHE A 254 10.48 4.02 -8.33
N MET A 255 11.07 3.07 -7.59
CA MET A 255 11.55 3.35 -6.24
C MET A 255 12.55 4.51 -6.21
N LEU A 256 13.50 4.57 -7.15
CA LEU A 256 14.44 5.69 -7.21
C LEU A 256 13.72 7.01 -7.48
N LYS A 257 12.81 7.03 -8.46
CA LYS A 257 11.97 8.21 -8.73
C LYS A 257 11.24 8.67 -7.47
N GLU A 258 10.59 7.75 -6.77
CA GLU A 258 9.77 8.03 -5.59
C GLU A 258 10.61 8.49 -4.39
N ILE A 259 11.87 8.03 -4.27
CA ILE A 259 12.83 8.59 -3.31
C ILE A 259 13.15 10.06 -3.66
N PHE A 260 13.39 10.36 -4.94
CA PHE A 260 13.69 11.74 -5.40
C PHE A 260 12.45 12.64 -5.42
N GLU A 261 11.25 12.11 -5.41
CA GLU A 261 10.00 12.86 -5.30
C GLU A 261 9.65 13.28 -3.86
N GLN A 262 10.35 12.80 -2.83
CA GLN A 262 10.02 13.10 -1.44
C GLN A 262 9.96 14.59 -1.12
N PRO A 263 10.89 15.46 -1.58
CA PRO A 263 10.80 16.90 -1.35
C PRO A 263 9.48 17.50 -1.87
N THR A 264 9.10 17.13 -3.09
CA THR A 264 7.86 17.60 -3.71
C THR A 264 6.63 17.02 -3.01
N ALA A 265 6.67 15.75 -2.62
CA ALA A 265 5.57 15.08 -1.92
C ALA A 265 5.32 15.71 -0.54
N ILE A 266 6.38 16.03 0.20
CA ILE A 266 6.27 16.74 1.49
C ILE A 266 5.72 18.16 1.27
N SER A 267 6.21 18.89 0.27
CA SER A 267 5.67 20.22 -0.07
C SER A 267 4.16 20.18 -0.32
N LYS A 268 3.68 19.18 -1.06
CA LYS A 268 2.24 18.98 -1.29
C LYS A 268 1.49 18.63 0.00
N ALA A 269 2.07 17.76 0.85
CA ALA A 269 1.44 17.35 2.11
C ALA A 269 1.25 18.51 3.11
N ILE A 270 2.13 19.51 3.08
CA ILE A 270 2.06 20.69 3.96
C ILE A 270 1.28 21.86 3.36
N THR A 271 1.08 21.87 2.03
CA THR A 271 0.37 22.95 1.32
C THR A 271 -1.04 23.11 1.88
N GLY A 272 -1.40 24.36 2.25
CA GLY A 272 -2.68 24.72 2.86
C GLY A 272 -2.83 24.36 4.34
N ARG A 273 -1.92 23.54 4.89
CA ARG A 273 -1.94 23.09 6.29
C ARG A 273 -1.07 23.90 7.24
N ILE A 274 -0.22 24.76 6.70
CA ILE A 274 0.53 25.76 7.48
C ILE A 274 0.18 27.14 6.94
N GLN A 275 -0.46 27.95 7.78
CA GLN A 275 -0.91 29.31 7.45
C GLN A 275 -0.43 30.25 8.54
N GLU A 276 0.28 31.33 8.17
CA GLU A 276 0.81 32.34 9.10
C GLU A 276 1.58 31.75 10.30
N GLY A 277 2.33 30.66 10.06
CA GLY A 277 3.12 29.98 11.10
C GLY A 277 2.28 29.09 12.05
N ARG A 278 1.01 28.83 11.73
CA ARG A 278 0.13 27.95 12.47
C ARG A 278 -0.29 26.75 11.63
N VAL A 279 -0.49 25.62 12.29
CA VAL A 279 -1.05 24.44 11.65
C VAL A 279 -2.57 24.54 11.61
N VAL A 280 -3.15 24.33 10.43
CA VAL A 280 -4.59 24.35 10.17
C VAL A 280 -4.97 23.03 9.52
N LEU A 281 -5.85 22.27 10.17
CA LEU A 281 -6.35 20.99 9.67
C LEU A 281 -7.88 21.06 9.50
N SER A 282 -8.31 21.77 8.45
CA SER A 282 -9.72 22.03 8.15
C SER A 282 -10.53 20.76 7.81
N ASP A 283 -9.82 19.68 7.46
CA ASP A 283 -10.44 18.40 7.13
C ASP A 283 -10.92 17.62 8.37
N LEU A 284 -10.49 18.03 9.58
CA LEU A 284 -10.93 17.41 10.83
C LEU A 284 -12.27 17.95 11.27
N THR A 285 -13.15 17.04 11.67
CA THR A 285 -14.48 17.37 12.22
C THR A 285 -14.49 17.43 13.75
N MET A 286 -13.39 17.03 14.39
CA MET A 286 -13.25 17.07 15.85
C MET A 286 -13.28 18.51 16.37
N THR A 287 -14.10 18.72 17.39
CA THR A 287 -14.12 19.99 18.14
C THR A 287 -12.90 20.08 19.08
N ASP A 288 -12.52 21.31 19.44
CA ASP A 288 -11.48 21.56 20.45
C ASP A 288 -11.72 20.82 21.78
N ARG A 289 -12.98 20.66 22.16
CA ARG A 289 -13.35 19.93 23.37
C ARG A 289 -13.05 18.44 23.23
N GLU A 290 -13.47 17.83 22.14
CA GLU A 290 -13.20 16.40 21.88
C GLU A 290 -11.70 16.14 21.84
N ILE A 291 -10.90 17.05 21.24
CA ILE A 291 -9.44 16.96 21.22
C ILE A 291 -8.86 17.02 22.63
N ARG A 292 -9.31 17.95 23.48
CA ARG A 292 -8.84 18.04 24.88
C ARG A 292 -9.22 16.83 25.72
N ASP A 293 -10.37 16.23 25.42
CA ASP A 293 -10.94 15.10 26.17
C ASP A 293 -10.37 13.74 25.72
N ILE A 294 -9.48 13.67 24.70
CA ILE A 294 -8.81 12.43 24.29
C ILE A 294 -8.09 11.80 25.49
N GLY A 295 -8.49 10.57 25.84
CA GLY A 295 -7.91 9.81 26.94
C GLY A 295 -6.59 9.12 26.51
N ARG A 296 -6.66 8.29 25.46
CA ARG A 296 -5.54 7.55 24.89
C ARG A 296 -5.52 7.68 23.39
N ILE A 297 -4.34 7.49 22.82
CA ILE A 297 -4.15 7.41 21.38
C ILE A 297 -3.60 6.02 21.07
N CYS A 298 -4.24 5.32 20.15
CA CYS A 298 -3.73 4.07 19.61
C CYS A 298 -3.47 4.23 18.11
N ILE A 299 -2.26 3.96 17.65
CA ILE A 299 -1.89 3.96 16.23
C ILE A 299 -1.90 2.51 15.75
N VAL A 300 -2.65 2.24 14.68
CA VAL A 300 -2.80 0.89 14.14
C VAL A 300 -2.40 0.90 12.67
N ALA A 301 -1.45 0.04 12.30
CA ALA A 301 -0.93 -0.01 10.93
C ALA A 301 -0.17 -1.31 10.63
N CYS A 302 0.25 -1.48 9.38
CA CYS A 302 1.09 -2.58 8.90
C CYS A 302 2.38 -2.04 8.26
N GLY A 303 3.47 -2.82 8.30
CA GLY A 303 4.70 -2.56 7.55
C GLY A 303 5.31 -1.18 7.83
N SER A 304 5.67 -0.45 6.78
CA SER A 304 6.26 0.89 6.89
C SER A 304 5.34 1.88 7.62
N SER A 305 4.02 1.78 7.45
CA SER A 305 3.06 2.62 8.18
C SER A 305 3.06 2.32 9.68
N TYR A 306 3.32 1.08 10.11
CA TYR A 306 3.56 0.75 11.51
C TYR A 306 4.83 1.45 12.04
N HIS A 307 5.91 1.49 11.24
CA HIS A 307 7.13 2.21 11.61
C HIS A 307 6.92 3.74 11.67
N VAL A 308 6.04 4.31 10.83
CA VAL A 308 5.57 5.69 11.01
C VAL A 308 4.93 5.85 12.39
N GLY A 309 4.07 4.92 12.78
CA GLY A 309 3.46 4.89 14.12
C GLY A 309 4.51 4.85 15.24
N MET A 310 5.58 4.08 15.06
CA MET A 310 6.69 4.00 16.04
C MET A 310 7.43 5.34 16.21
N VAL A 311 7.68 6.09 15.12
CA VAL A 311 8.20 7.46 15.21
C VAL A 311 7.15 8.38 15.84
N GLY A 312 5.90 8.26 15.39
CA GLY A 312 4.77 9.04 15.88
C GLY A 312 4.53 8.90 17.37
N LYS A 313 4.72 7.69 17.94
CA LYS A 313 4.62 7.46 19.38
C LYS A 313 5.52 8.44 20.16
N TYR A 314 6.81 8.49 19.84
CA TYR A 314 7.76 9.37 20.53
C TYR A 314 7.40 10.85 20.38
N ASN A 315 6.99 11.26 19.17
CA ASN A 315 6.67 12.64 18.87
C ASN A 315 5.35 13.08 19.51
N LEU A 316 4.29 12.29 19.38
CA LEU A 316 2.98 12.61 19.94
C LEU A 316 2.99 12.58 21.47
N GLU A 317 3.63 11.57 22.09
CA GLU A 317 3.77 11.54 23.56
C GLU A 317 4.49 12.78 24.10
N ARG A 318 5.49 13.28 23.35
CA ARG A 318 6.22 14.49 23.70
C ARG A 318 5.39 15.76 23.54
N MET A 319 4.65 15.88 22.41
CA MET A 319 3.83 17.05 22.12
C MET A 319 2.53 17.10 22.92
N LEU A 320 1.87 15.94 23.11
CA LEU A 320 0.51 15.89 23.67
C LEU A 320 0.47 15.53 25.15
N ARG A 321 1.54 14.96 25.69
CA ARG A 321 1.60 14.44 27.07
C ARG A 321 0.46 13.44 27.35
N ARG A 322 0.14 12.64 26.33
CA ARG A 322 -0.81 11.53 26.37
C ARG A 322 -0.07 10.24 26.01
N SER A 323 -0.52 9.11 26.60
CA SER A 323 0.01 7.79 26.24
C SER A 323 -0.39 7.45 24.79
N VAL A 324 0.59 6.99 24.01
CA VAL A 324 0.39 6.53 22.63
C VAL A 324 0.84 5.08 22.53
N GLU A 325 -0.09 4.21 22.21
CA GLU A 325 0.17 2.81 21.89
C GLU A 325 0.32 2.63 20.39
N VAL A 326 1.18 1.72 19.94
CA VAL A 326 1.34 1.40 18.52
C VAL A 326 1.18 -0.11 18.34
N CYS A 327 0.20 -0.51 17.55
CA CYS A 327 -0.16 -1.89 17.36
C CYS A 327 -0.03 -2.31 15.90
N LEU A 328 0.44 -3.53 15.66
CA LEU A 328 0.28 -4.19 14.37
C LEU A 328 -1.20 -4.47 14.14
N ALA A 329 -1.72 -4.08 12.96
CA ALA A 329 -3.14 -4.22 12.67
C ALA A 329 -3.61 -5.69 12.69
N SER A 330 -2.78 -6.62 12.22
CA SER A 330 -3.03 -8.07 12.26
C SER A 330 -3.25 -8.59 13.67
N GLU A 331 -2.52 -8.05 14.65
CA GLU A 331 -2.62 -8.48 16.05
C GLU A 331 -3.73 -7.74 16.81
N PHE A 332 -3.91 -6.44 16.54
CA PHE A 332 -4.89 -5.59 17.22
C PHE A 332 -6.29 -6.18 17.21
N ARG A 333 -6.75 -6.67 16.06
CA ARG A 333 -8.11 -7.22 15.90
C ARG A 333 -8.37 -8.47 16.77
N TYR A 334 -7.32 -9.20 17.15
CA TYR A 334 -7.44 -10.45 17.92
C TYR A 334 -7.02 -10.30 19.38
N SER A 335 -6.42 -9.18 19.76
CA SER A 335 -5.89 -8.96 21.11
C SER A 335 -6.94 -8.56 22.16
N ASP A 336 -8.21 -8.49 21.79
CA ASP A 336 -9.28 -7.92 22.63
C ASP A 336 -8.91 -6.54 23.19
N PRO A 337 -8.65 -5.53 22.30
CA PRO A 337 -8.01 -4.28 22.69
C PRO A 337 -8.84 -3.50 23.71
N ILE A 338 -8.15 -2.94 24.72
CA ILE A 338 -8.77 -2.13 25.77
C ILE A 338 -8.91 -0.69 25.25
N ILE A 339 -9.91 -0.45 24.41
CA ILE A 339 -10.27 0.86 23.85
C ILE A 339 -11.77 1.09 23.96
N GLY A 340 -12.20 2.35 23.89
CA GLY A 340 -13.61 2.70 23.98
C GLY A 340 -13.90 4.18 23.72
N PRO A 341 -15.09 4.66 24.10
CA PRO A 341 -15.43 6.06 23.96
C PRO A 341 -14.42 6.99 24.67
N GLY A 342 -13.99 8.04 23.97
CA GLY A 342 -12.96 8.97 24.44
C GLY A 342 -11.52 8.57 24.07
N ASP A 343 -11.31 7.39 23.48
CA ASP A 343 -10.02 7.03 22.89
C ASP A 343 -10.01 7.40 21.39
N LEU A 344 -8.84 7.79 20.88
CA LEU A 344 -8.60 8.06 19.47
C LEU A 344 -7.78 6.90 18.87
N VAL A 345 -8.29 6.29 17.80
CA VAL A 345 -7.54 5.31 17.03
C VAL A 345 -7.12 5.94 15.70
N ILE A 346 -5.81 6.04 15.48
CA ILE A 346 -5.22 6.56 14.25
C ILE A 346 -4.84 5.36 13.36
N VAL A 347 -5.49 5.23 12.21
CA VAL A 347 -5.20 4.17 11.23
C VAL A 347 -4.34 4.75 10.12
N ILE A 348 -3.15 4.19 9.92
CA ILE A 348 -2.22 4.67 8.89
C ILE A 348 -2.10 3.62 7.78
N SER A 349 -2.38 4.02 6.54
CA SER A 349 -2.26 3.14 5.37
C SER A 349 -1.99 3.96 4.10
N GLN A 350 -1.00 3.57 3.31
CA GLN A 350 -0.74 4.23 2.03
C GLN A 350 -1.91 4.03 1.05
N SER A 351 -2.33 2.80 0.85
CA SER A 351 -3.40 2.46 -0.10
C SER A 351 -4.81 2.74 0.43
N GLY A 352 -4.98 2.74 1.77
CA GLY A 352 -6.29 2.74 2.39
C GLY A 352 -7.13 1.49 2.13
N GLU A 353 -6.49 0.40 1.66
CA GLU A 353 -7.14 -0.87 1.28
C GLU A 353 -6.50 -2.09 1.97
N THR A 354 -5.64 -1.88 2.96
CA THR A 354 -4.99 -2.97 3.70
C THR A 354 -6.03 -3.66 4.58
N LEU A 355 -6.26 -4.96 4.35
CA LEU A 355 -7.35 -5.70 5.00
C LEU A 355 -7.23 -5.71 6.52
N ASP A 356 -6.05 -6.01 7.06
CA ASP A 356 -5.83 -6.00 8.52
C ASP A 356 -6.11 -4.63 9.14
N SER A 357 -5.67 -3.54 8.47
CA SER A 357 -5.93 -2.17 8.95
C SER A 357 -7.41 -1.83 8.91
N MET A 358 -8.14 -2.31 7.90
CA MET A 358 -9.60 -2.18 7.80
C MET A 358 -10.30 -2.94 8.92
N ALA A 359 -9.91 -4.18 9.16
CA ALA A 359 -10.50 -5.00 10.21
C ALA A 359 -10.23 -4.41 11.61
N ALA A 360 -9.03 -3.87 11.84
CA ALA A 360 -8.69 -3.17 13.07
C ALA A 360 -9.50 -1.88 13.26
N LEU A 361 -9.72 -1.12 12.19
CA LEU A 361 -10.60 0.06 12.17
C LEU A 361 -12.02 -0.34 12.63
N ARG A 362 -12.60 -1.36 12.00
CA ARG A 362 -13.95 -1.83 12.30
C ARG A 362 -14.08 -2.32 13.74
N GLU A 363 -13.08 -3.05 14.26
CA GLU A 363 -13.06 -3.48 15.66
C GLU A 363 -12.99 -2.28 16.62
N ALA A 364 -12.16 -1.27 16.32
CA ALA A 364 -12.07 -0.05 17.11
C ALA A 364 -13.39 0.73 17.11
N LYS A 365 -14.01 0.88 15.95
CA LYS A 365 -15.31 1.57 15.78
C LYS A 365 -16.44 0.85 16.53
N LYS A 366 -16.47 -0.48 16.48
CA LYS A 366 -17.42 -1.31 17.23
C LYS A 366 -17.33 -1.08 18.74
N ARG A 367 -16.13 -0.75 19.26
CA ARG A 367 -15.89 -0.43 20.68
C ARG A 367 -16.18 1.01 21.04
N GLY A 368 -16.56 1.84 20.08
CA GLY A 368 -16.93 3.24 20.27
C GLY A 368 -15.75 4.22 20.28
N ALA A 369 -14.54 3.79 19.90
CA ALA A 369 -13.43 4.71 19.72
C ALA A 369 -13.66 5.59 18.47
N ARG A 370 -13.14 6.83 18.49
CA ARG A 370 -13.12 7.70 17.32
C ARG A 370 -11.98 7.28 16.38
N ILE A 371 -12.27 7.25 15.09
CA ILE A 371 -11.33 6.82 14.07
C ILE A 371 -10.84 8.01 13.26
N LEU A 372 -9.52 8.24 13.26
CA LEU A 372 -8.85 9.16 12.34
C LEU A 372 -7.94 8.34 11.43
N SER A 373 -8.05 8.51 10.11
CA SER A 373 -7.15 7.84 9.18
C SER A 373 -6.16 8.80 8.51
N ILE A 374 -4.94 8.31 8.28
CA ILE A 374 -3.91 8.95 7.46
C ILE A 374 -3.68 8.06 6.25
N VAL A 375 -4.18 8.48 5.09
CA VAL A 375 -4.16 7.69 3.85
C VAL A 375 -3.72 8.53 2.65
N ASN A 376 -3.25 7.88 1.59
CA ASN A 376 -2.86 8.59 0.36
C ASN A 376 -3.95 8.53 -0.71
N VAL A 377 -4.72 7.45 -0.77
CA VAL A 377 -5.72 7.26 -1.83
C VAL A 377 -7.06 7.84 -1.40
N VAL A 378 -7.50 8.86 -2.14
CA VAL A 378 -8.79 9.51 -1.92
C VAL A 378 -9.93 8.53 -2.17
N GLY A 379 -10.92 8.50 -1.28
CA GLY A 379 -12.08 7.62 -1.40
C GLY A 379 -11.80 6.13 -1.16
N SER A 380 -10.60 5.78 -0.64
CA SER A 380 -10.29 4.41 -0.24
C SER A 380 -11.22 3.88 0.85
N SER A 381 -11.27 2.58 1.03
CA SER A 381 -12.20 1.94 1.97
C SER A 381 -11.95 2.40 3.42
N ILE A 382 -10.69 2.51 3.86
CA ILE A 382 -10.34 3.07 5.18
C ILE A 382 -10.82 4.53 5.29
N ALA A 383 -10.62 5.35 4.24
CA ALA A 383 -11.07 6.75 4.26
C ALA A 383 -12.58 6.86 4.43
N ARG A 384 -13.35 6.04 3.71
CA ARG A 384 -14.83 6.09 3.78
C ARG A 384 -15.40 5.62 5.12
N GLU A 385 -14.72 4.72 5.81
CA GLU A 385 -15.17 4.17 7.08
C GLU A 385 -14.69 4.97 8.31
N SER A 386 -13.75 5.90 8.12
CA SER A 386 -13.20 6.74 9.20
C SER A 386 -14.12 7.91 9.54
N ASP A 387 -14.03 8.40 10.79
CA ASP A 387 -14.75 9.59 11.23
C ASP A 387 -14.05 10.88 10.75
N ASP A 388 -12.69 10.85 10.70
CA ASP A 388 -11.85 11.92 10.19
C ASP A 388 -10.77 11.34 9.26
N VAL A 389 -10.40 12.10 8.22
CA VAL A 389 -9.40 11.66 7.22
C VAL A 389 -8.39 12.77 6.94
N LEU A 390 -7.12 12.43 7.03
CA LEU A 390 -6.02 13.27 6.57
C LEU A 390 -5.31 12.60 5.40
N TYR A 391 -5.43 13.20 4.21
CA TYR A 391 -4.73 12.71 3.03
C TYR A 391 -3.28 13.16 3.00
N THR A 392 -2.38 12.28 2.58
CA THR A 392 -0.93 12.57 2.52
C THR A 392 -0.54 13.32 1.26
N TRP A 393 -1.35 13.28 0.22
CA TRP A 393 -1.12 13.94 -1.09
C TRP A 393 0.22 13.59 -1.74
N ALA A 394 0.76 12.40 -1.45
CA ALA A 394 2.03 11.94 -2.01
C ALA A 394 1.97 11.63 -3.52
N GLY A 395 0.77 11.62 -4.11
CA GLY A 395 0.56 11.15 -5.47
C GLY A 395 0.69 9.62 -5.59
N PRO A 396 0.66 9.06 -6.81
CA PRO A 396 0.78 7.62 -7.01
C PRO A 396 2.17 7.12 -6.58
N GLU A 397 2.20 6.00 -5.85
CA GLU A 397 3.41 5.29 -5.45
C GLU A 397 3.32 3.86 -5.97
N ILE A 398 4.20 3.52 -6.92
CA ILE A 398 4.14 2.31 -7.74
C ILE A 398 5.10 1.23 -7.26
N ALA A 399 6.32 1.61 -6.83
CA ALA A 399 7.27 0.65 -6.27
C ALA A 399 6.64 -0.09 -5.09
N VAL A 400 6.85 -1.41 -5.01
CA VAL A 400 6.28 -2.23 -3.94
C VAL A 400 6.78 -1.76 -2.57
N ALA A 401 8.08 -1.51 -2.45
CA ALA A 401 8.67 -0.94 -1.25
C ALA A 401 8.27 0.55 -1.11
N THR A 402 7.58 0.88 -0.04
CA THR A 402 7.09 2.24 0.25
C THR A 402 8.25 3.19 0.60
N THR A 403 8.25 4.39 0.02
CA THR A 403 9.28 5.43 0.24
C THR A 403 8.65 6.80 0.54
N LYS A 404 8.16 7.53 -0.46
CA LYS A 404 7.58 8.87 -0.29
C LYS A 404 6.32 8.89 0.56
N ALA A 405 5.52 7.81 0.53
CA ALA A 405 4.34 7.71 1.38
C ALA A 405 4.72 7.61 2.86
N TYR A 406 5.79 6.88 3.21
CA TYR A 406 6.32 6.85 4.58
C TYR A 406 6.66 8.27 5.08
N SER A 407 7.41 9.05 4.29
CA SER A 407 7.82 10.41 4.65
C SER A 407 6.62 11.35 4.77
N THR A 408 5.66 11.28 3.87
CA THR A 408 4.45 12.13 3.95
C THR A 408 3.53 11.74 5.10
N GLN A 409 3.40 10.46 5.44
CA GLN A 409 2.66 10.00 6.61
C GLN A 409 3.27 10.55 7.91
N MET A 410 4.61 10.54 8.04
CA MET A 410 5.27 11.14 9.20
C MET A 410 5.02 12.64 9.31
N VAL A 411 5.08 13.39 8.19
CA VAL A 411 4.80 14.84 8.19
C VAL A 411 3.38 15.11 8.64
N VAL A 412 2.39 14.39 8.08
CA VAL A 412 0.97 14.56 8.45
C VAL A 412 0.74 14.23 9.93
N LEU A 413 1.40 13.19 10.44
CA LEU A 413 1.31 12.82 11.86
C LEU A 413 1.95 13.89 12.77
N ASN A 414 3.06 14.50 12.36
CA ASN A 414 3.67 15.62 13.09
C ASN A 414 2.79 16.88 13.07
N LEU A 415 2.16 17.20 11.92
CA LEU A 415 1.19 18.31 11.83
C LEU A 415 -0.01 18.05 12.77
N LEU A 416 -0.52 16.82 12.80
CA LEU A 416 -1.60 16.44 13.73
C LEU A 416 -1.17 16.64 15.20
N GLY A 417 0.05 16.23 15.55
CA GLY A 417 0.61 16.42 16.89
C GLY A 417 0.74 17.89 17.29
N LEU A 418 1.19 18.74 16.37
CA LEU A 418 1.27 20.19 16.57
C LEU A 418 -0.11 20.82 16.74
N TYR A 419 -1.06 20.46 15.88
CA TYR A 419 -2.43 20.96 15.94
C TYR A 419 -3.12 20.58 17.26
N PHE A 420 -3.02 19.32 17.66
CA PHE A 420 -3.59 18.87 18.94
C PHE A 420 -2.87 19.47 20.15
N GLY A 421 -1.53 19.55 20.09
CA GLY A 421 -0.72 20.13 21.18
C GLY A 421 -1.01 21.61 21.44
N ASP A 422 -1.28 22.38 20.38
CA ASP A 422 -1.70 23.79 20.49
C ASP A 422 -3.08 23.90 21.18
N ILE A 423 -4.05 23.11 20.72
CA ILE A 423 -5.42 23.08 21.31
C ILE A 423 -5.40 22.60 22.77
N MET A 424 -4.60 21.58 23.09
CA MET A 424 -4.47 21.04 24.45
C MET A 424 -3.63 21.94 25.36
N GLY A 425 -2.86 22.89 24.80
CA GLY A 425 -1.92 23.73 25.55
C GLY A 425 -0.75 22.95 26.15
N THR A 426 -0.32 21.87 25.51
CA THR A 426 0.72 20.95 26.01
C THR A 426 2.09 21.14 25.32
N ILE A 427 2.15 21.95 24.30
CA ILE A 427 3.39 22.33 23.60
C ILE A 427 3.66 23.83 23.82
N ASP A 428 4.90 24.17 24.13
CA ASP A 428 5.28 25.58 24.26
C ASP A 428 5.49 26.22 22.88
N LEU A 429 5.40 27.56 22.84
CA LEU A 429 5.44 28.31 21.59
C LEU A 429 6.80 28.22 20.88
N GLU A 430 7.90 28.09 21.61
CA GLU A 430 9.24 27.95 21.05
C GLU A 430 9.37 26.62 20.30
N THR A 431 9.05 25.52 20.96
CA THR A 431 9.03 24.17 20.35
C THR A 431 8.06 24.10 19.18
N TYR A 432 6.85 24.67 19.32
CA TYR A 432 5.87 24.71 18.25
C TYR A 432 6.41 25.42 17.01
N THR A 433 6.96 26.64 17.21
CA THR A 433 7.48 27.46 16.10
C THR A 433 8.67 26.79 15.42
N ALA A 434 9.61 26.24 16.20
CA ALA A 434 10.75 25.51 15.67
C ALA A 434 10.34 24.30 14.85
N MET A 435 9.35 23.52 15.31
CA MET A 435 8.81 22.39 14.57
C MET A 435 8.14 22.80 13.26
N VAL A 436 7.33 23.87 13.25
CA VAL A 436 6.69 24.38 12.03
C VAL A 436 7.75 24.83 11.02
N GLN A 437 8.75 25.58 11.45
CA GLN A 437 9.85 26.03 10.59
C GLN A 437 10.67 24.83 10.09
N GLY A 438 10.96 23.86 10.95
CA GLY A 438 11.65 22.64 10.59
C GLY A 438 10.87 21.84 9.52
N ILE A 439 9.56 21.66 9.68
CA ILE A 439 8.72 20.97 8.68
C ILE A 439 8.75 21.70 7.33
N GLN A 440 8.72 23.03 7.32
CA GLN A 440 8.81 23.82 6.09
C GLN A 440 10.18 23.73 5.42
N ALA A 441 11.26 23.48 6.18
CA ALA A 441 12.61 23.32 5.68
C ALA A 441 12.90 21.91 5.13
N LEU A 442 12.14 20.88 5.53
CA LEU A 442 12.37 19.49 5.14
C LEU A 442 12.54 19.27 3.63
N PRO A 443 11.72 19.87 2.74
CA PRO A 443 11.90 19.66 1.30
C PRO A 443 13.30 20.05 0.83
N HIS A 444 13.79 21.22 1.20
CA HIS A 444 15.12 21.68 0.84
C HIS A 444 16.22 20.80 1.44
N GLN A 445 16.10 20.42 2.71
CA GLN A 445 17.08 19.57 3.39
C GLN A 445 17.15 18.16 2.74
N MET A 446 16.01 17.63 2.24
CA MET A 446 16.01 16.39 1.48
C MET A 446 16.66 16.56 0.10
N GLU A 447 16.45 17.69 -0.60
CA GLU A 447 17.13 18.00 -1.85
C GLU A 447 18.66 18.05 -1.66
N GLU A 448 19.13 18.57 -0.53
CA GLU A 448 20.54 18.57 -0.17
C GLU A 448 21.10 17.15 -0.06
N ILE A 449 20.41 16.23 0.63
CA ILE A 449 20.80 14.81 0.73
C ILE A 449 20.82 14.15 -0.65
N LEU A 450 19.82 14.43 -1.49
CA LEU A 450 19.66 13.83 -2.81
C LEU A 450 20.62 14.40 -3.86
N SER A 451 21.23 15.54 -3.62
CA SER A 451 22.14 16.21 -4.57
C SER A 451 23.45 15.46 -4.79
N ASP A 452 23.93 14.72 -3.79
CA ASP A 452 25.11 13.84 -3.90
C ASP A 452 24.85 12.51 -3.20
N THR A 453 24.70 11.46 -3.96
CA THR A 453 24.47 10.09 -3.46
C THR A 453 25.71 9.19 -3.62
N GLY A 454 26.84 9.72 -4.07
CA GLY A 454 28.04 8.95 -4.37
C GLY A 454 28.61 8.21 -3.16
N TYR A 455 28.60 8.82 -2.00
CA TYR A 455 29.06 8.23 -0.74
C TYR A 455 28.13 7.10 -0.26
N ILE A 456 26.82 7.20 -0.52
CA ILE A 456 25.84 6.14 -0.21
C ILE A 456 26.06 4.94 -1.15
N GLN A 457 26.34 5.21 -2.44
CA GLN A 457 26.67 4.15 -3.40
C GLN A 457 27.94 3.40 -3.01
N ALA A 458 28.96 4.12 -2.53
CA ALA A 458 30.19 3.50 -2.05
C ALA A 458 29.92 2.56 -0.85
N ALA A 459 29.16 3.02 0.13
CA ALA A 459 28.76 2.20 1.28
C ALA A 459 27.92 0.98 0.85
N ALA A 460 27.03 1.14 -0.13
CA ALA A 460 26.21 0.05 -0.65
C ALA A 460 27.06 -1.07 -1.28
N ARG A 461 28.10 -0.74 -2.04
CA ARG A 461 29.01 -1.74 -2.62
C ARG A 461 29.73 -2.56 -1.56
N GLU A 462 30.13 -1.95 -0.45
CA GLU A 462 30.75 -2.66 0.67
C GLU A 462 29.78 -3.64 1.33
N LEU A 463 28.49 -3.28 1.42
CA LEU A 463 27.47 -4.08 2.12
C LEU A 463 26.82 -5.14 1.23
N ALA A 464 26.82 -4.98 -0.08
CA ALA A 464 26.09 -5.86 -1.01
C ALA A 464 26.52 -7.34 -0.99
N GLY A 465 27.76 -7.63 -0.56
CA GLY A 465 28.28 -8.99 -0.44
C GLY A 465 27.86 -9.76 0.82
N HIS A 466 27.19 -9.12 1.76
CA HIS A 466 26.77 -9.74 3.02
C HIS A 466 25.36 -10.31 2.95
N ASP A 467 25.10 -11.38 3.70
CA ASP A 467 23.78 -12.01 3.80
C ASP A 467 22.99 -11.57 5.03
N GLN A 468 23.64 -10.90 5.99
CA GLN A 468 23.00 -10.34 7.18
C GLN A 468 23.54 -8.95 7.51
N VAL A 469 22.67 -8.07 8.01
CA VAL A 469 23.00 -6.70 8.45
C VAL A 469 22.18 -6.37 9.68
N PHE A 470 22.83 -5.85 10.72
CA PHE A 470 22.15 -5.37 11.92
C PHE A 470 21.96 -3.85 11.87
N PHE A 471 20.79 -3.40 12.30
CA PHE A 471 20.50 -1.99 12.53
C PHE A 471 20.39 -1.73 14.02
N ILE A 472 20.99 -0.66 14.49
CA ILE A 472 20.93 -0.28 15.90
C ILE A 472 20.62 1.22 16.07
N GLY A 473 19.79 1.55 17.04
CA GLY A 473 19.43 2.94 17.34
C GLY A 473 18.84 3.09 18.74
N ARG A 474 18.65 4.32 19.19
CA ARG A 474 17.99 4.63 20.46
C ARG A 474 16.86 5.62 20.25
N ASN A 475 15.70 5.39 20.89
CA ASN A 475 14.55 6.28 20.81
C ASN A 475 14.12 6.47 19.34
N LEU A 476 14.08 7.68 18.81
CA LEU A 476 13.74 7.97 17.40
C LEU A 476 14.65 7.25 16.40
N ASP A 477 15.94 7.10 16.72
CA ASP A 477 16.89 6.35 15.88
C ASP A 477 16.58 4.85 15.82
N TYR A 478 16.00 4.28 16.89
CA TYR A 478 15.51 2.89 16.85
C TYR A 478 14.30 2.76 15.93
N ALA A 479 13.33 3.67 16.04
CA ALA A 479 12.17 3.68 15.16
C ALA A 479 12.58 3.86 13.68
N LEU A 480 13.56 4.72 13.41
CA LEU A 480 14.17 4.90 12.08
C LEU A 480 14.87 3.62 11.59
N SER A 481 15.60 2.95 12.48
CA SER A 481 16.31 1.70 12.17
C SER A 481 15.37 0.56 11.77
N LEU A 482 14.16 0.50 12.34
CA LEU A 482 13.13 -0.47 11.93
C LEU A 482 12.78 -0.32 10.45
N GLU A 483 12.58 0.92 9.97
CA GLU A 483 12.27 1.18 8.57
C GLU A 483 13.46 0.91 7.65
N GLY A 484 14.67 1.33 8.03
CA GLY A 484 15.89 1.03 7.25
C GLY A 484 16.10 -0.47 7.08
N SER A 485 15.93 -1.24 8.14
CA SER A 485 15.99 -2.71 8.10
C SER A 485 14.91 -3.32 7.20
N LEU A 486 13.67 -2.81 7.29
CA LEU A 486 12.58 -3.29 6.43
C LEU A 486 12.89 -3.04 4.96
N LYS A 487 13.30 -1.82 4.58
CA LYS A 487 13.66 -1.50 3.19
C LYS A 487 14.76 -2.40 2.66
N LEU A 488 15.80 -2.65 3.46
CA LEU A 488 16.91 -3.51 3.05
C LEU A 488 16.43 -4.94 2.77
N LYS A 489 15.69 -5.56 3.68
CA LYS A 489 15.22 -6.94 3.50
C LYS A 489 14.22 -7.11 2.37
N GLU A 490 13.34 -6.13 2.14
CA GLU A 490 12.31 -6.19 1.12
C GLU A 490 12.88 -6.30 -0.30
N ILE A 491 13.91 -5.50 -0.62
CA ILE A 491 14.37 -5.35 -2.01
C ILE A 491 15.70 -6.01 -2.29
N SER A 492 16.55 -6.25 -1.29
CA SER A 492 17.87 -6.88 -1.46
C SER A 492 17.93 -8.35 -1.03
N TYR A 493 16.90 -8.80 -0.28
CA TYR A 493 16.80 -10.12 0.35
C TYR A 493 17.90 -10.42 1.37
N ILE A 494 18.64 -9.41 1.82
CA ILE A 494 19.57 -9.52 2.94
C ILE A 494 18.75 -9.66 4.23
N HIS A 495 19.06 -10.66 5.03
CA HIS A 495 18.46 -10.75 6.37
C HIS A 495 18.90 -9.56 7.21
N SER A 496 17.96 -8.77 7.69
CA SER A 496 18.29 -7.63 8.54
C SER A 496 17.31 -7.49 9.69
N GLU A 497 17.82 -7.07 10.83
CA GLU A 497 17.04 -6.80 12.03
C GLU A 497 17.45 -5.48 12.67
N ALA A 498 16.48 -4.80 13.28
CA ALA A 498 16.72 -3.55 13.99
C ALA A 498 16.50 -3.75 15.49
N TYR A 499 17.45 -3.28 16.28
CA TYR A 499 17.43 -3.39 17.72
C TYR A 499 17.55 -2.04 18.41
N ALA A 500 16.84 -1.88 19.52
CA ALA A 500 17.18 -0.84 20.47
C ALA A 500 18.60 -1.11 20.98
N SER A 501 19.55 -0.19 20.76
CA SER A 501 20.98 -0.43 20.96
C SER A 501 21.33 -0.95 22.38
N GLY A 502 20.56 -0.53 23.40
CA GLY A 502 20.75 -1.01 24.77
C GLY A 502 20.38 -2.48 24.95
N GLU A 503 19.45 -2.99 24.14
CA GLU A 503 18.94 -4.35 24.23
C GLU A 503 19.89 -5.39 23.64
N LEU A 504 20.86 -4.97 22.81
CA LEU A 504 21.89 -5.88 22.26
C LEU A 504 22.55 -6.77 23.31
N LYS A 505 22.82 -6.20 24.51
CA LYS A 505 23.50 -6.89 25.63
C LYS A 505 22.72 -8.07 26.20
N HIS A 506 21.40 -8.11 25.93
CA HIS A 506 20.49 -9.09 26.51
C HIS A 506 20.29 -10.32 25.59
N GLY A 507 21.20 -10.53 24.63
CA GLY A 507 21.20 -11.71 23.76
C GLY A 507 21.85 -11.48 22.42
N THR A 508 21.32 -10.56 21.62
CA THR A 508 21.66 -10.37 20.20
C THR A 508 23.14 -10.08 19.92
N ILE A 509 23.85 -9.47 20.86
CA ILE A 509 25.29 -9.19 20.73
C ILE A 509 26.13 -10.46 20.51
N SER A 510 25.62 -11.63 20.87
CA SER A 510 26.25 -12.93 20.59
C SER A 510 26.40 -13.25 19.09
N LEU A 511 25.62 -12.55 18.24
CA LEU A 511 25.67 -12.70 16.79
C LEU A 511 26.71 -11.78 16.12
N ILE A 512 27.33 -10.89 16.90
CA ILE A 512 28.36 -9.97 16.39
C ILE A 512 29.72 -10.65 16.43
N GLU A 513 30.32 -10.83 15.25
CA GLU A 513 31.63 -11.39 15.04
C GLU A 513 32.46 -10.52 14.09
N GLU A 514 33.71 -10.92 13.80
CA GLU A 514 34.60 -10.16 12.91
C GLU A 514 33.98 -9.93 11.54
N GLY A 515 33.88 -8.67 11.13
CA GLY A 515 33.32 -8.25 9.84
C GLY A 515 31.78 -8.13 9.81
N THR A 516 31.05 -8.45 10.89
CA THR A 516 29.60 -8.30 10.93
C THR A 516 29.16 -6.87 10.60
N PRO A 517 28.35 -6.63 9.55
CA PRO A 517 27.88 -5.30 9.22
C PRO A 517 26.85 -4.79 10.23
N VAL A 518 27.09 -3.59 10.77
CA VAL A 518 26.16 -2.90 11.68
C VAL A 518 25.91 -1.49 11.18
N ILE A 519 24.65 -1.14 10.90
CA ILE A 519 24.22 0.23 10.61
C ILE A 519 23.74 0.86 11.91
N ALA A 520 24.45 1.88 12.36
CA ALA A 520 24.19 2.55 13.63
C ALA A 520 23.57 3.94 13.39
N ALA A 521 22.29 4.11 13.68
CA ALA A 521 21.66 5.42 13.69
C ALA A 521 21.98 6.14 15.02
N ALA A 522 22.56 7.33 14.90
CA ALA A 522 22.95 8.21 15.99
C ALA A 522 22.68 9.68 15.64
N THR A 523 21.48 9.96 15.13
CA THR A 523 21.03 11.30 14.73
C THR A 523 20.46 12.07 15.91
N TYR A 524 19.82 11.37 16.87
CA TYR A 524 19.17 11.99 18.01
C TYR A 524 20.20 12.43 19.05
N MET A 525 20.67 13.68 18.94
CA MET A 525 21.77 14.24 19.73
C MET A 525 21.64 14.12 21.25
N PRO A 526 20.44 14.19 21.87
CA PRO A 526 20.30 13.97 23.30
C PRO A 526 20.76 12.58 23.79
N LEU A 527 20.79 11.59 22.92
CA LEU A 527 21.25 10.22 23.23
C LEU A 527 22.53 9.83 22.49
N PHE A 528 23.19 10.77 21.80
CA PHE A 528 24.36 10.51 20.96
C PHE A 528 25.47 9.74 21.69
N ASP A 529 25.90 10.19 22.89
CA ASP A 529 26.96 9.52 23.62
C ASP A 529 26.58 8.08 24.06
N LYS A 530 25.30 7.85 24.33
CA LYS A 530 24.81 6.51 24.62
C LYS A 530 24.79 5.62 23.37
N ALA A 531 24.44 6.16 22.21
CA ALA A 531 24.52 5.47 20.93
C ALA A 531 25.98 5.14 20.60
N MET A 532 26.89 6.09 20.76
CA MET A 532 28.34 5.89 20.53
C MET A 532 28.95 4.84 21.46
N SER A 533 28.50 4.75 22.70
CA SER A 533 28.93 3.67 23.59
C SER A 533 28.58 2.28 23.04
N ASN A 534 27.40 2.14 22.43
CA ASN A 534 27.00 0.88 21.80
C ASN A 534 27.75 0.63 20.47
N VAL A 535 28.08 1.66 19.72
CA VAL A 535 28.95 1.54 18.54
C VAL A 535 30.32 0.98 18.94
N VAL A 536 30.97 1.55 19.94
CA VAL A 536 32.27 1.05 20.46
C VAL A 536 32.15 -0.41 20.95
N GLU A 537 31.04 -0.76 21.56
CA GLU A 537 30.79 -2.09 22.09
C GLU A 537 30.69 -3.18 20.98
N VAL A 538 30.01 -2.88 19.87
CA VAL A 538 29.94 -3.82 18.73
C VAL A 538 31.26 -3.85 17.95
N GLN A 539 31.95 -2.71 17.81
CA GLN A 539 33.29 -2.64 17.20
C GLN A 539 34.33 -3.46 17.99
N ALA A 540 34.24 -3.46 19.31
CA ALA A 540 35.14 -4.27 20.17
C ALA A 540 34.96 -5.80 19.94
N ARG A 541 33.91 -6.21 19.23
CA ARG A 541 33.63 -7.60 18.83
C ARG A 541 33.85 -7.85 17.34
N GLY A 542 34.47 -6.88 16.65
CA GLY A 542 34.82 -7.01 15.25
C GLY A 542 33.77 -6.48 14.25
N ALA A 543 32.68 -5.86 14.70
CA ALA A 543 31.68 -5.31 13.79
C ALA A 543 32.26 -4.25 12.84
N ASN A 544 31.86 -4.32 11.56
CA ASN A 544 32.06 -3.25 10.60
C ASN A 544 30.87 -2.28 10.67
N VAL A 545 31.12 -1.06 11.16
CA VAL A 545 30.05 -0.09 11.45
C VAL A 545 29.96 0.98 10.37
N LEU A 546 28.75 1.12 9.78
CA LEU A 546 28.31 2.29 9.03
C LEU A 546 27.44 3.14 9.96
N ALA A 547 27.80 4.39 10.20
CA ALA A 547 27.00 5.28 11.04
C ALA A 547 26.09 6.18 10.18
N LEU A 548 24.91 6.49 10.69
CA LEU A 548 24.03 7.53 10.21
C LEU A 548 23.90 8.59 11.30
N THR A 549 24.26 9.85 11.00
CA THR A 549 24.24 10.93 11.99
C THR A 549 24.06 12.30 11.32
N THR A 550 24.00 13.37 12.12
CA THR A 550 24.01 14.76 11.65
C THR A 550 25.43 15.28 11.44
N ALA A 551 25.58 16.49 10.85
CA ALA A 551 26.88 17.14 10.70
C ALA A 551 27.61 17.29 12.04
N ALA A 552 26.91 17.75 13.09
CA ALA A 552 27.48 17.85 14.44
C ALA A 552 27.86 16.48 15.02
N GLY A 553 27.08 15.44 14.72
CA GLY A 553 27.40 14.07 15.11
C GLY A 553 28.65 13.54 14.39
N THR A 554 28.83 13.86 13.11
CA THR A 554 30.01 13.48 12.33
C THR A 554 31.27 14.07 12.95
N GLU A 555 31.27 15.36 13.32
CA GLU A 555 32.38 16.02 14.02
C GLU A 555 32.70 15.33 15.35
N ARG A 556 31.69 14.94 16.12
CA ARG A 556 31.85 14.25 17.42
C ARG A 556 32.30 12.80 17.30
N MET A 557 31.97 12.10 16.20
CA MET A 557 32.43 10.72 15.95
C MET A 557 33.93 10.67 15.70
N HIS A 558 34.51 11.72 15.11
CA HIS A 558 35.91 11.79 14.70
C HIS A 558 36.34 10.53 13.90
N SER A 559 37.52 9.98 14.19
CA SER A 559 38.08 8.81 13.49
C SER A 559 37.55 7.47 14.00
N ARG A 560 36.54 7.42 14.88
CA ARG A 560 36.02 6.18 15.48
C ARG A 560 35.21 5.32 14.52
N VAL A 561 34.51 5.96 13.58
CA VAL A 561 33.75 5.28 12.53
C VAL A 561 34.24 5.81 11.19
N LYS A 562 34.60 4.90 10.27
CA LYS A 562 35.16 5.26 8.95
C LYS A 562 34.09 5.70 7.96
N ASN A 563 32.99 4.97 7.94
CA ASN A 563 31.92 5.16 7.00
C ASN A 563 30.74 5.84 7.70
N VAL A 564 30.42 7.07 7.29
CA VAL A 564 29.37 7.88 7.90
C VAL A 564 28.45 8.43 6.82
N LEU A 565 27.15 8.19 7.00
CA LEU A 565 26.08 8.86 6.27
C LEU A 565 25.67 10.09 7.09
N THR A 566 25.77 11.27 6.48
CA THR A 566 25.46 12.53 7.17
C THR A 566 24.18 13.14 6.64
N VAL A 567 23.32 13.62 7.54
CA VAL A 567 22.11 14.38 7.21
C VAL A 567 22.19 15.81 7.77
N PRO A 568 21.47 16.76 7.18
CA PRO A 568 21.38 18.13 7.70
C PRO A 568 20.83 18.18 9.13
N GLU A 569 21.20 19.25 9.84
CA GLU A 569 20.64 19.54 11.16
C GLU A 569 19.17 19.98 11.03
N THR A 570 18.33 19.48 11.90
CA THR A 570 16.92 19.88 12.01
C THR A 570 16.42 19.65 13.44
N GLU A 571 15.16 20.03 13.72
CA GLU A 571 14.53 19.71 15.00
C GLU A 571 14.59 18.20 15.30
N ALA A 572 14.91 17.87 16.54
CA ALA A 572 15.18 16.49 16.95
C ALA A 572 14.04 15.51 16.61
N MET A 573 12.79 15.96 16.67
CA MET A 573 11.60 15.18 16.30
C MET A 573 11.45 14.96 14.79
N LEU A 574 12.18 15.71 13.97
CA LEU A 574 12.15 15.63 12.51
C LEU A 574 13.33 14.84 11.93
N LEU A 575 14.34 14.49 12.73
CA LEU A 575 15.50 13.73 12.27
C LEU A 575 15.17 12.41 11.55
N PRO A 576 14.15 11.63 11.96
CA PRO A 576 13.74 10.44 11.21
C PRO A 576 13.28 10.74 9.77
N GLN A 577 12.74 11.93 9.51
CA GLN A 577 12.35 12.39 8.17
C GLN A 577 13.55 12.50 7.21
N LEU A 578 14.66 13.04 7.71
CA LEU A 578 15.89 13.18 6.92
C LEU A 578 16.68 11.86 6.92
N GLY A 579 16.76 11.17 8.05
CA GLY A 579 17.54 9.94 8.21
C GLY A 579 17.02 8.78 7.36
N VAL A 580 15.73 8.74 7.02
CA VAL A 580 15.19 7.67 6.19
C VAL A 580 15.67 7.74 4.73
N VAL A 581 15.94 8.94 4.21
CA VAL A 581 16.34 9.14 2.80
C VAL A 581 17.63 8.40 2.46
N PRO A 582 18.76 8.58 3.19
CA PRO A 582 19.98 7.81 2.91
C PRO A 582 19.81 6.31 3.18
N LEU A 583 18.94 5.88 4.10
CA LEU A 583 18.67 4.45 4.32
C LEU A 583 17.89 3.82 3.17
N GLN A 584 16.93 4.53 2.59
CA GLN A 584 16.20 4.10 1.39
C GLN A 584 17.13 4.01 0.18
N LEU A 585 18.00 5.01 -0.03
CA LEU A 585 19.01 4.99 -1.09
C LEU A 585 20.02 3.87 -0.88
N LEU A 586 20.46 3.62 0.35
CA LEU A 586 21.38 2.53 0.68
C LEU A 586 20.76 1.16 0.32
N ALA A 587 19.51 0.92 0.72
CA ALA A 587 18.79 -0.30 0.37
C ALA A 587 18.63 -0.43 -1.16
N TYR A 588 18.28 0.66 -1.85
CA TYR A 588 18.16 0.71 -3.31
C TYR A 588 19.47 0.32 -4.01
N TYR A 589 20.60 0.95 -3.64
CA TYR A 589 21.89 0.68 -4.28
C TYR A 589 22.42 -0.72 -3.93
N ILE A 590 22.20 -1.23 -2.73
CA ILE A 590 22.53 -2.62 -2.38
C ILE A 590 21.72 -3.60 -3.25
N ALA A 591 20.43 -3.37 -3.44
CA ALA A 591 19.60 -4.22 -4.29
C ALA A 591 20.04 -4.14 -5.78
N LEU A 592 20.46 -2.97 -6.24
CA LEU A 592 20.99 -2.76 -7.59
C LEU A 592 22.28 -3.55 -7.80
N GLU A 593 23.25 -3.48 -6.86
CA GLU A 593 24.52 -4.24 -6.92
C GLU A 593 24.28 -5.76 -6.86
N ARG A 594 23.22 -6.22 -6.19
CA ARG A 594 22.82 -7.63 -6.12
C ARG A 594 22.02 -8.09 -7.35
N GLY A 595 21.67 -7.20 -8.27
CA GLY A 595 20.85 -7.51 -9.44
C GLY A 595 19.40 -7.91 -9.11
N CYS A 596 18.86 -7.42 -8.00
CA CYS A 596 17.50 -7.70 -7.56
C CYS A 596 16.46 -6.89 -8.36
N ASP A 597 15.23 -7.40 -8.46
CA ASP A 597 14.11 -6.60 -8.98
C ASP A 597 13.64 -5.63 -7.88
N ILE A 598 13.96 -4.36 -8.06
CA ILE A 598 13.75 -3.31 -7.03
C ILE A 598 12.29 -2.89 -6.95
N ASP A 599 11.64 -2.70 -8.10
CA ASP A 599 10.26 -2.21 -8.15
C ASP A 599 9.24 -3.30 -7.79
N LYS A 600 9.58 -4.56 -8.10
CA LYS A 600 8.71 -5.73 -7.89
C LYS A 600 9.49 -6.87 -7.23
N PRO A 601 9.90 -6.71 -5.96
CA PRO A 601 10.66 -7.73 -5.26
C PRO A 601 9.83 -9.00 -5.10
N ARG A 602 10.54 -10.16 -5.12
CA ARG A 602 9.89 -11.47 -5.02
C ARG A 602 9.05 -11.58 -3.74
N ASN A 603 7.92 -12.29 -3.83
CA ASN A 603 7.03 -12.60 -2.71
C ASN A 603 6.44 -11.38 -1.99
N LEU A 604 6.44 -10.21 -2.61
CA LEU A 604 5.83 -8.99 -2.07
C LEU A 604 4.83 -8.38 -3.03
N ALA A 605 3.78 -7.80 -2.48
CA ALA A 605 2.80 -7.00 -3.18
C ALA A 605 2.66 -5.63 -2.51
N LYS A 606 2.34 -4.58 -3.29
CA LYS A 606 2.28 -3.19 -2.80
C LYS A 606 1.26 -3.00 -1.68
N SER A 607 0.17 -3.75 -1.69
CA SER A 607 -0.88 -3.67 -0.67
C SER A 607 -1.50 -5.05 -0.47
N VAL A 608 -1.70 -5.46 0.78
CA VAL A 608 -2.27 -6.75 1.16
C VAL A 608 -3.76 -6.58 1.43
N THR A 609 -4.61 -7.15 0.57
CA THR A 609 -6.08 -7.07 0.64
C THR A 609 -6.74 -8.43 0.85
N VAL A 610 -5.97 -9.42 1.26
CA VAL A 610 -6.41 -10.77 1.65
C VAL A 610 -5.69 -11.18 2.93
N GLU A 611 -6.33 -12.00 3.74
CA GLU A 611 -5.70 -12.66 4.89
C GLU A 611 -4.80 -13.82 4.47
#